data_ee927b0fcb41821494e655b1bed62d35
#
_entry.id   ee927b0fcb41821494e655b1bed62d35
#
_cell.length_a   1.000
_cell.length_b   1.000
_cell.length_c   1.000
_cell.angle_alpha   90.00
_cell.angle_beta   90.00
_cell.angle_gamma   90.00
#
_symmetry.space_group_name_H-M   'P 1'
#
loop_
_entity.id
_entity.type
_entity.pdbx_description
1 polymer ?
#
loop_
_entity_poly.entity_id
_entity_poly.type
_entity_poly.pdbx_seq_one_letter_code
_entity_poly.pdbx_strand_id
1 'polypeptide(L)'
;MKTMMLVLLASMTVLHGSPALAHQPPAANASSQNATAFDRRAAELVDVINGNMAFDAYFAPTFQAAVPEARFKTMTAGIVAQYGRAVAAESAHSADGHSGTLKLRFEKGVATVLLDAGGAPDERVTGLRITGFTVADDSFARVSGEIAALPGTAGFLVAEVDGDSVRPIAAAHADRQFAVGSTFKLYVLDELAAEIAAGKRRWSDVVPLSHLSFSSAATANWPKDTPVTLQTLANWMISVSDNGAADTLIHLLGRDAIEARMRAAGNSDPSRNTPFLTTVEAFALKGNNFTDLRGKFTAGDDAAQRKLIDGNADKLILGNVDGVSFTAGPRFIDSLEWFASPDDIARLMIDLRRRGSEQAMAALAINNGLGPVAAEPWSYLGYKGGSENGVLSMSLLGQRKADGKWFVVTASWNNADANVDTAVFSGLVARLLALAAK
;
A
#
# COMPACT_ATOMS: atom_id res chain seq x y z
N MET A 1 -45.76 -31.55 -23.85
CA MET A 1 -46.54 -32.66 -23.27
C MET A 1 -46.37 -32.52 -21.77
N LYS A 2 -47.37 -31.99 -21.08
CA LYS A 2 -48.34 -32.69 -20.21
C LYS A 2 -47.57 -33.41 -19.06
N THR A 3 -47.76 -33.21 -17.79
CA THR A 3 -49.02 -33.05 -17.08
C THR A 3 -48.75 -32.52 -15.68
N MET A 4 -49.57 -31.55 -15.29
CA MET A 4 -49.94 -31.02 -14.00
C MET A 4 -50.63 -32.10 -13.16
N MET A 5 -50.39 -32.19 -11.86
CA MET A 5 -51.38 -32.72 -10.92
C MET A 5 -51.31 -32.01 -9.56
N LEU A 6 -52.42 -31.40 -9.32
CA LEU A 6 -52.88 -30.68 -8.11
C LEU A 6 -53.73 -31.69 -7.30
N VAL A 7 -53.55 -31.79 -5.99
CA VAL A 7 -54.64 -32.27 -5.09
C VAL A 7 -54.65 -31.49 -3.79
N LEU A 8 -55.86 -31.09 -3.44
CA LEU A 8 -56.37 -30.20 -2.42
C LEU A 8 -56.68 -30.89 -1.09
N LEU A 9 -56.69 -30.08 -0.01
CA LEU A 9 -57.53 -30.01 1.18
C LEU A 9 -57.67 -31.20 2.14
N ALA A 10 -57.50 -30.91 3.44
CA ALA A 10 -58.64 -30.86 4.39
C ALA A 10 -58.25 -30.25 5.75
N SER A 11 -59.02 -29.26 6.12
CA SER A 11 -59.11 -28.60 7.44
C SER A 11 -59.76 -29.52 8.49
N MET A 12 -59.25 -29.45 9.74
CA MET A 12 -60.08 -29.74 10.92
C MET A 12 -59.66 -28.86 12.10
N THR A 13 -60.54 -27.93 12.43
CA THR A 13 -60.59 -27.14 13.66
C THR A 13 -61.05 -28.01 14.83
N VAL A 14 -60.34 -27.99 15.94
CA VAL A 14 -60.89 -28.33 17.26
C VAL A 14 -60.44 -27.29 18.27
N LEU A 15 -61.38 -26.53 18.77
CA LEU A 15 -61.31 -25.74 20.00
C LEU A 15 -61.26 -26.65 21.21
N HIS A 16 -60.38 -26.39 22.21
CA HIS A 16 -60.75 -26.49 23.64
C HIS A 16 -59.59 -25.96 24.52
N GLY A 17 -59.95 -25.04 25.42
CA GLY A 17 -59.44 -25.02 26.81
C GLY A 17 -58.11 -24.30 27.07
N SER A 18 -58.17 -23.04 27.49
CA SER A 18 -57.08 -22.43 28.27
C SER A 18 -56.99 -23.02 29.68
N PRO A 19 -55.81 -23.26 30.22
CA PRO A 19 -55.56 -22.98 31.62
C PRO A 19 -54.37 -22.03 31.85
N ALA A 20 -54.59 -21.21 32.82
CA ALA A 20 -53.75 -20.42 33.70
C ALA A 20 -52.26 -20.23 33.36
N LEU A 21 -51.89 -18.95 33.30
CA LEU A 21 -50.54 -18.40 33.41
C LEU A 21 -49.79 -18.95 34.67
N ALA A 22 -48.84 -19.81 34.45
CA ALA A 22 -47.76 -20.05 35.41
C ALA A 22 -46.58 -19.15 35.03
N HIS A 23 -46.18 -18.27 35.94
CA HIS A 23 -44.97 -17.46 35.85
C HIS A 23 -43.76 -18.38 35.74
N GLN A 24 -43.12 -18.41 34.58
CA GLN A 24 -41.77 -18.97 34.44
C GLN A 24 -40.74 -17.89 34.80
N PRO A 25 -39.72 -18.20 35.61
CA PRO A 25 -38.63 -17.29 35.83
C PRO A 25 -37.82 -17.12 34.53
N PRO A 26 -37.12 -15.98 34.36
CA PRO A 26 -36.39 -15.70 33.14
C PRO A 26 -35.33 -16.79 32.90
N ALA A 27 -35.34 -17.38 31.72
CA ALA A 27 -34.35 -18.35 31.28
C ALA A 27 -32.96 -17.71 31.32
N ALA A 28 -32.17 -18.11 32.27
CA ALA A 28 -30.75 -17.81 32.30
C ALA A 28 -30.04 -18.59 31.18
N ASN A 29 -29.36 -17.84 30.33
CA ASN A 29 -28.23 -18.24 29.49
C ASN A 29 -28.20 -19.66 28.92
N ALA A 30 -28.85 -19.87 27.79
CA ALA A 30 -28.61 -20.98 26.90
C ALA A 30 -27.87 -20.49 25.63
N SER A 31 -26.67 -19.93 25.76
CA SER A 31 -25.87 -19.46 24.60
C SER A 31 -24.40 -19.88 24.60
N SER A 32 -23.97 -20.76 25.52
CA SER A 32 -22.55 -21.12 25.60
C SER A 32 -22.17 -22.53 25.06
N GLN A 33 -23.12 -23.32 24.57
CA GLN A 33 -22.82 -24.71 24.15
C GLN A 33 -22.67 -24.94 22.64
N ASN A 34 -22.81 -23.93 21.79
CA ASN A 34 -22.68 -24.08 20.33
C ASN A 34 -21.73 -23.04 19.67
N ALA A 35 -20.84 -22.38 20.42
CA ALA A 35 -19.87 -21.47 19.84
C ALA A 35 -18.88 -22.26 18.96
N THR A 36 -18.70 -21.83 17.70
CA THR A 36 -17.72 -22.43 16.78
C THR A 36 -16.29 -22.12 17.21
N ALA A 37 -15.29 -22.80 16.60
CA ALA A 37 -13.88 -22.45 16.80
C ALA A 37 -13.63 -20.97 16.46
N PHE A 38 -14.19 -20.50 15.34
CA PHE A 38 -14.12 -19.11 14.93
C PHE A 38 -14.69 -18.16 16.00
N ASP A 39 -15.87 -18.44 16.55
CA ASP A 39 -16.51 -17.55 17.54
C ASP A 39 -15.68 -17.41 18.81
N ARG A 40 -15.12 -18.56 19.30
CA ARG A 40 -14.22 -18.53 20.46
C ARG A 40 -12.96 -17.71 20.23
N ARG A 41 -12.27 -17.96 19.09
CA ARG A 41 -11.04 -17.26 18.76
C ARG A 41 -11.28 -15.78 18.42
N ALA A 42 -12.43 -15.44 17.83
CA ALA A 42 -12.82 -14.07 17.61
C ALA A 42 -13.02 -13.28 18.92
N ALA A 43 -13.65 -13.89 19.92
CA ALA A 43 -13.81 -13.29 21.25
C ALA A 43 -12.48 -13.06 21.97
N GLU A 44 -11.59 -14.05 21.94
CA GLU A 44 -10.25 -13.99 22.57
C GLU A 44 -9.29 -13.00 21.89
N LEU A 45 -9.57 -12.58 20.65
CA LEU A 45 -8.69 -11.66 19.91
C LEU A 45 -8.47 -10.33 20.62
N VAL A 46 -9.47 -9.85 21.37
CA VAL A 46 -9.36 -8.64 22.21
C VAL A 46 -8.21 -8.77 23.21
N ASP A 47 -8.13 -9.89 23.90
CA ASP A 47 -7.11 -10.13 24.91
C ASP A 47 -5.72 -10.30 24.31
N VAL A 48 -5.63 -10.96 23.16
CA VAL A 48 -4.36 -11.12 22.41
C VAL A 48 -3.80 -9.79 21.94
N ILE A 49 -4.64 -8.95 21.31
CA ILE A 49 -4.24 -7.62 20.84
C ILE A 49 -3.79 -6.72 22.00
N ASN A 50 -4.46 -6.82 23.14
CA ASN A 50 -4.14 -6.06 24.35
C ASN A 50 -3.00 -6.64 25.17
N GLY A 51 -2.46 -7.81 24.80
CA GLY A 51 -1.37 -8.49 25.52
C GLY A 51 -1.79 -9.19 26.82
N ASN A 52 -3.09 -9.45 26.98
CA ASN A 52 -3.65 -10.16 28.15
C ASN A 52 -3.67 -11.69 27.97
N MET A 53 -3.46 -12.20 26.74
CA MET A 53 -3.38 -13.62 26.41
C MET A 53 -2.01 -13.92 25.78
N ALA A 54 -1.44 -15.09 26.10
CA ALA A 54 -0.15 -15.52 25.57
C ALA A 54 -0.24 -15.79 24.06
N PHE A 55 0.76 -15.34 23.32
CA PHE A 55 0.85 -15.45 21.86
C PHE A 55 0.77 -16.91 21.39
N ASP A 56 1.51 -17.81 22.03
CA ASP A 56 1.59 -19.22 21.70
C ASP A 56 0.33 -20.02 22.10
N ALA A 57 -0.44 -19.53 23.06
CA ALA A 57 -1.74 -20.10 23.42
C ALA A 57 -2.82 -19.81 22.35
N TYR A 58 -2.69 -18.68 21.67
CA TYR A 58 -3.66 -18.24 20.67
C TYR A 58 -3.30 -18.67 19.26
N PHE A 59 -2.03 -18.53 18.85
CA PHE A 59 -1.59 -18.78 17.48
C PHE A 59 -0.99 -20.19 17.31
N ALA A 60 -1.35 -20.84 16.20
CA ALA A 60 -0.78 -22.12 15.79
C ALA A 60 0.72 -21.98 15.42
N PRO A 61 1.53 -23.06 15.51
CA PRO A 61 2.95 -23.03 15.15
C PRO A 61 3.21 -22.53 13.72
N THR A 62 2.31 -22.79 12.77
CA THR A 62 2.40 -22.33 11.39
C THR A 62 2.31 -20.80 11.29
N PHE A 63 1.43 -20.18 12.06
CA PHE A 63 1.36 -18.72 12.15
C PHE A 63 2.59 -18.13 12.82
N GLN A 64 3.03 -18.73 13.94
CA GLN A 64 4.21 -18.28 14.70
C GLN A 64 5.49 -18.30 13.85
N ALA A 65 5.64 -19.29 12.96
CA ALA A 65 6.76 -19.38 12.03
C ALA A 65 6.73 -18.26 10.97
N ALA A 66 5.53 -17.85 10.52
CA ALA A 66 5.36 -16.79 9.55
C ALA A 66 5.44 -15.38 10.19
N VAL A 67 4.94 -15.24 11.41
CA VAL A 67 4.88 -13.97 12.16
C VAL A 67 5.45 -14.20 13.56
N PRO A 68 6.73 -13.95 13.80
CA PRO A 68 7.34 -14.07 15.12
C PRO A 68 6.67 -13.14 16.14
N GLU A 69 6.60 -13.57 17.41
CA GLU A 69 5.93 -12.85 18.50
C GLU A 69 6.39 -11.40 18.65
N ALA A 70 7.70 -11.14 18.54
CA ALA A 70 8.24 -9.79 18.63
C ALA A 70 7.67 -8.87 17.53
N ARG A 71 7.53 -9.39 16.31
CA ARG A 71 6.93 -8.66 15.18
C ARG A 71 5.44 -8.41 15.43
N PHE A 72 4.71 -9.40 15.91
CA PHE A 72 3.29 -9.26 16.26
C PHE A 72 3.09 -8.18 17.34
N LYS A 73 3.89 -8.21 18.43
CA LYS A 73 3.85 -7.19 19.50
C LYS A 73 4.14 -5.78 18.98
N THR A 74 5.11 -5.63 18.10
CA THR A 74 5.39 -4.31 17.49
C THR A 74 4.20 -3.80 16.67
N MET A 75 3.59 -4.66 15.85
CA MET A 75 2.42 -4.31 15.04
C MET A 75 1.21 -3.94 15.91
N THR A 76 0.89 -4.74 16.92
CA THR A 76 -0.25 -4.47 17.82
C THR A 76 -0.03 -3.24 18.68
N ALA A 77 1.20 -2.97 19.14
CA ALA A 77 1.53 -1.74 19.85
C ALA A 77 1.29 -0.50 18.97
N GLY A 78 1.67 -0.54 17.70
CA GLY A 78 1.37 0.54 16.75
C GLY A 78 -0.13 0.77 16.56
N ILE A 79 -0.91 -0.31 16.42
CA ILE A 79 -2.37 -0.23 16.30
C ILE A 79 -2.99 0.36 17.57
N VAL A 80 -2.58 -0.11 18.75
CA VAL A 80 -3.09 0.39 20.04
C VAL A 80 -2.70 1.85 20.26
N ALA A 81 -1.50 2.26 19.87
CA ALA A 81 -1.09 3.65 19.94
C ALA A 81 -1.98 4.58 19.10
N GLN A 82 -2.39 4.11 17.93
CA GLN A 82 -3.20 4.89 16.98
C GLN A 82 -4.70 4.87 17.33
N TYR A 83 -5.26 3.69 17.66
CA TYR A 83 -6.70 3.48 17.80
C TYR A 83 -7.18 3.25 19.24
N GLY A 84 -6.28 3.26 20.21
CA GLY A 84 -6.58 2.87 21.58
C GLY A 84 -6.64 1.35 21.76
N ARG A 85 -7.00 0.90 22.97
CA ARG A 85 -7.13 -0.54 23.27
C ARG A 85 -8.26 -1.19 22.48
N ALA A 86 -8.11 -2.47 22.15
CA ALA A 86 -9.21 -3.28 21.66
C ALA A 86 -10.26 -3.46 22.76
N VAL A 87 -11.54 -3.30 22.42
CA VAL A 87 -12.66 -3.27 23.38
C VAL A 87 -13.60 -4.45 23.21
N ALA A 88 -13.93 -4.82 21.98
CA ALA A 88 -14.88 -5.90 21.68
C ALA A 88 -14.68 -6.47 20.28
N ALA A 89 -14.93 -7.77 20.13
CA ALA A 89 -15.18 -8.38 18.83
C ALA A 89 -16.68 -8.27 18.54
N GLU A 90 -17.03 -7.69 17.39
CA GLU A 90 -18.40 -7.42 16.97
C GLU A 90 -18.64 -8.00 15.57
N SER A 91 -19.91 -8.30 15.25
CA SER A 91 -20.33 -8.73 13.91
C SER A 91 -19.43 -9.86 13.34
N ALA A 92 -19.10 -10.83 14.18
CA ALA A 92 -18.36 -12.02 13.76
C ALA A 92 -19.23 -12.86 12.81
N HIS A 93 -18.70 -13.23 11.66
CA HIS A 93 -19.40 -13.99 10.64
C HIS A 93 -18.51 -15.05 10.02
N SER A 94 -18.92 -16.30 10.17
CA SER A 94 -18.25 -17.46 9.58
C SER A 94 -19.28 -18.37 8.92
N ALA A 95 -19.00 -18.86 7.72
CA ALA A 95 -19.87 -19.80 7.02
C ALA A 95 -19.57 -21.27 7.35
N ASP A 96 -18.34 -21.58 7.77
CA ASP A 96 -17.83 -22.92 8.03
C ASP A 96 -17.48 -23.19 9.50
N GLY A 97 -17.62 -22.17 10.37
CA GLY A 97 -17.25 -22.23 11.78
C GLY A 97 -15.75 -22.15 12.08
N HIS A 98 -14.88 -22.01 11.06
CA HIS A 98 -13.45 -21.93 11.19
C HIS A 98 -12.88 -20.63 10.63
N SER A 99 -13.26 -20.24 9.41
CA SER A 99 -12.78 -19.05 8.74
C SER A 99 -13.87 -17.99 8.63
N GLY A 100 -13.53 -16.73 8.84
CA GLY A 100 -14.54 -15.69 8.79
C GLY A 100 -14.01 -14.26 8.91
N THR A 101 -14.96 -13.35 8.95
CA THR A 101 -14.73 -11.92 9.12
C THR A 101 -15.36 -11.44 10.40
N LEU A 102 -14.66 -10.58 11.13
CA LEU A 102 -15.21 -9.88 12.29
C LEU A 102 -14.86 -8.40 12.27
N LYS A 103 -15.64 -7.63 13.03
CA LYS A 103 -15.30 -6.24 13.37
C LYS A 103 -14.70 -6.24 14.77
N LEU A 104 -13.47 -5.78 14.89
CA LEU A 104 -12.78 -5.60 16.16
C LEU A 104 -12.84 -4.11 16.53
N ARG A 105 -13.63 -3.79 17.53
CA ARG A 105 -13.78 -2.41 18.02
C ARG A 105 -12.63 -2.05 18.95
N PHE A 106 -12.05 -0.92 18.67
CA PHE A 106 -11.07 -0.20 19.50
C PHE A 106 -11.72 1.04 20.12
N GLU A 107 -11.05 1.69 21.05
CA GLU A 107 -11.55 2.92 21.70
C GLU A 107 -11.84 4.04 20.69
N LYS A 108 -11.06 4.13 19.60
CA LYS A 108 -11.14 5.22 18.61
C LYS A 108 -11.49 4.75 17.19
N GLY A 109 -11.80 3.46 16.99
CA GLY A 109 -12.07 2.94 15.66
C GLY A 109 -12.51 1.48 15.65
N VAL A 110 -12.79 0.98 14.46
CA VAL A 110 -13.20 -0.40 14.22
C VAL A 110 -12.33 -0.99 13.11
N ALA A 111 -11.64 -2.09 13.41
CA ALA A 111 -10.90 -2.86 12.42
C ALA A 111 -11.81 -3.90 11.76
N THR A 112 -11.62 -4.13 10.47
CA THR A 112 -12.13 -5.33 9.80
C THR A 112 -11.02 -6.38 9.81
N VAL A 113 -11.34 -7.55 10.34
CA VAL A 113 -10.38 -8.64 10.56
C VAL A 113 -10.85 -9.89 9.84
N LEU A 114 -9.95 -10.54 9.09
CA LEU A 114 -10.10 -11.90 8.62
C LEU A 114 -9.36 -12.80 9.61
N LEU A 115 -10.02 -13.86 10.06
CA LEU A 115 -9.48 -14.80 11.03
C LEU A 115 -9.76 -16.23 10.58
N ASP A 116 -8.72 -17.08 10.64
CA ASP A 116 -8.81 -18.50 10.36
C ASP A 116 -8.42 -19.25 11.62
N ALA A 117 -9.37 -19.95 12.23
CA ALA A 117 -9.15 -20.87 13.35
C ALA A 117 -8.77 -22.26 12.82
N GLY A 118 -7.81 -22.91 13.47
CA GLY A 118 -7.42 -24.28 13.15
C GLY A 118 -8.54 -25.28 13.44
N GLY A 119 -8.41 -26.44 12.83
CA GLY A 119 -9.29 -27.58 13.14
C GLY A 119 -8.97 -28.24 14.50
N ALA A 120 -9.95 -29.00 15.01
CA ALA A 120 -9.77 -29.79 16.23
C ALA A 120 -8.55 -30.74 16.11
N PRO A 121 -7.84 -31.03 17.22
CA PRO A 121 -8.17 -30.63 18.58
C PRO A 121 -7.60 -29.29 19.04
N ASP A 122 -6.73 -28.66 18.24
CA ASP A 122 -5.93 -27.51 18.67
C ASP A 122 -6.71 -26.19 18.55
N GLU A 123 -7.48 -26.01 17.48
CA GLU A 123 -8.29 -24.84 17.17
C GLU A 123 -7.57 -23.47 17.26
N ARG A 124 -6.23 -23.47 17.42
CA ARG A 124 -5.46 -22.23 17.45
C ARG A 124 -5.51 -21.51 16.09
N VAL A 125 -5.34 -20.20 16.13
CA VAL A 125 -5.42 -19.35 14.93
C VAL A 125 -4.25 -19.63 13.99
N THR A 126 -4.59 -19.96 12.75
CA THR A 126 -3.65 -20.24 11.67
C THR A 126 -3.48 -19.06 10.72
N GLY A 127 -4.47 -18.14 10.71
CA GLY A 127 -4.46 -16.93 9.90
C GLY A 127 -5.11 -15.73 10.60
N LEU A 128 -4.46 -14.58 10.57
CA LEU A 128 -5.00 -13.32 11.07
C LEU A 128 -4.57 -12.19 10.13
N ARG A 129 -5.53 -11.43 9.62
CA ARG A 129 -5.26 -10.27 8.76
C ARG A 129 -6.24 -9.14 9.05
N ILE A 130 -5.71 -8.00 9.47
CA ILE A 130 -6.48 -6.76 9.55
C ILE A 130 -6.50 -6.16 8.14
N THR A 131 -7.71 -5.94 7.59
CA THR A 131 -7.90 -5.52 6.20
C THR A 131 -8.28 -4.05 6.07
N GLY A 132 -8.65 -3.38 7.17
CA GLY A 132 -8.95 -1.96 7.18
C GLY A 132 -9.42 -1.48 8.53
N PHE A 133 -9.39 -0.15 8.71
CA PHE A 133 -9.91 0.55 9.88
C PHE A 133 -10.93 1.60 9.45
N THR A 134 -11.99 1.72 10.24
CA THR A 134 -12.93 2.84 10.17
C THR A 134 -12.92 3.59 11.50
N VAL A 135 -12.92 4.91 11.46
CA VAL A 135 -12.96 5.77 12.64
C VAL A 135 -14.32 6.44 12.67
N ALA A 136 -15.02 6.40 13.81
CA ALA A 136 -16.26 7.12 13.97
C ALA A 136 -16.02 8.63 13.87
N ASP A 137 -16.92 9.34 13.19
CA ASP A 137 -16.81 10.79 12.96
C ASP A 137 -15.49 11.24 12.35
N ASP A 138 -14.89 10.39 11.49
CA ASP A 138 -13.66 10.71 10.80
C ASP A 138 -13.88 11.82 9.76
N SER A 139 -12.88 12.68 9.63
CA SER A 139 -12.90 13.82 8.73
C SER A 139 -11.52 14.13 8.18
N PHE A 140 -11.47 14.82 7.02
CA PHE A 140 -10.19 15.31 6.49
C PHE A 140 -9.45 16.21 7.47
N ALA A 141 -10.16 17.04 8.24
CA ALA A 141 -9.56 17.91 9.24
C ALA A 141 -8.86 17.11 10.35
N ARG A 142 -9.51 16.04 10.84
CA ARG A 142 -8.93 15.14 11.84
C ARG A 142 -7.69 14.43 11.32
N VAL A 143 -7.78 13.80 10.13
CA VAL A 143 -6.63 13.10 9.53
C VAL A 143 -5.49 14.07 9.24
N SER A 144 -5.79 15.30 8.76
CA SER A 144 -4.80 16.35 8.56
C SER A 144 -4.05 16.70 9.84
N GLY A 145 -4.77 16.84 10.96
CA GLY A 145 -4.16 17.10 12.27
C GLY A 145 -3.24 15.95 12.73
N GLU A 146 -3.65 14.71 12.51
CA GLU A 146 -2.84 13.52 12.83
C GLU A 146 -1.58 13.42 11.94
N ILE A 147 -1.69 13.74 10.63
CA ILE A 147 -0.54 13.83 9.72
C ILE A 147 0.42 14.95 10.15
N ALA A 148 -0.11 16.10 10.53
CA ALA A 148 0.71 17.24 10.99
C ALA A 148 1.45 16.97 12.31
N ALA A 149 0.97 16.02 13.11
CA ALA A 149 1.60 15.60 14.37
C ALA A 149 2.71 14.56 14.19
N LEU A 150 2.91 14.02 12.96
CA LEU A 150 3.98 13.06 12.68
C LEU A 150 5.36 13.70 12.85
N PRO A 151 6.35 12.99 13.42
CA PRO A 151 7.71 13.51 13.54
C PRO A 151 8.36 13.65 12.15
N GLY A 152 9.14 14.74 11.99
CA GLY A 152 9.72 15.09 10.69
C GLY A 152 8.78 15.97 9.86
N THR A 153 8.58 15.66 8.60
CA THR A 153 7.71 16.43 7.71
C THR A 153 6.81 15.52 6.91
N ALA A 154 5.51 15.80 6.89
CA ALA A 154 4.54 15.08 6.07
C ALA A 154 3.67 16.05 5.28
N GLY A 155 3.19 15.59 4.12
CA GLY A 155 2.27 16.34 3.28
C GLY A 155 1.37 15.39 2.50
N PHE A 156 0.22 15.92 2.06
CA PHE A 156 -0.73 15.15 1.27
C PHE A 156 -1.62 16.03 0.41
N LEU A 157 -2.22 15.42 -0.61
CA LEU A 157 -3.30 15.97 -1.41
C LEU A 157 -4.38 14.89 -1.57
N VAL A 158 -5.63 15.28 -1.34
CA VAL A 158 -6.84 14.56 -1.79
C VAL A 158 -7.56 15.48 -2.76
N ALA A 159 -7.79 15.02 -3.96
CA ALA A 159 -8.48 15.81 -4.98
C ALA A 159 -9.42 14.96 -5.85
N GLU A 160 -10.52 15.57 -6.28
CA GLU A 160 -11.34 15.10 -7.40
C GLU A 160 -10.68 15.48 -8.72
N VAL A 161 -10.72 14.56 -9.68
CA VAL A 161 -10.14 14.76 -11.02
C VAL A 161 -11.29 14.92 -12.01
N ASP A 162 -11.40 16.10 -12.61
CA ASP A 162 -12.40 16.43 -13.62
C ASP A 162 -11.71 16.81 -14.94
N GLY A 163 -11.73 15.89 -15.90
CA GLY A 163 -10.91 16.02 -17.11
C GLY A 163 -9.43 16.08 -16.77
N ASP A 164 -8.79 17.20 -17.08
CA ASP A 164 -7.38 17.51 -16.79
C ASP A 164 -7.23 18.37 -15.51
N SER A 165 -8.35 18.74 -14.88
CA SER A 165 -8.35 19.60 -13.71
C SER A 165 -8.27 18.80 -12.41
N VAL A 166 -7.50 19.31 -11.48
CA VAL A 166 -7.38 18.82 -10.10
C VAL A 166 -8.15 19.77 -9.20
N ARG A 167 -9.21 19.27 -8.58
CA ARG A 167 -9.98 20.04 -7.59
C ARG A 167 -9.67 19.56 -6.20
N PRO A 168 -8.81 20.26 -5.45
CA PRO A 168 -8.44 19.85 -4.08
C PRO A 168 -9.67 19.78 -3.17
N ILE A 169 -9.73 18.73 -2.37
CA ILE A 169 -10.72 18.51 -1.31
C ILE A 169 -10.06 18.74 0.05
N ALA A 170 -8.85 18.21 0.22
CA ALA A 170 -8.05 18.39 1.42
C ALA A 170 -6.56 18.31 1.05
N ALA A 171 -5.75 19.15 1.66
CA ALA A 171 -4.32 19.19 1.42
C ALA A 171 -3.56 19.75 2.62
N ALA A 172 -2.32 19.33 2.77
CA ALA A 172 -1.32 19.96 3.64
C ALA A 172 0.05 19.77 2.98
N HIS A 173 0.84 20.86 2.89
CA HIS A 173 2.15 20.86 2.24
C HIS A 173 2.15 20.18 0.86
N ALA A 174 1.06 20.34 0.08
CA ALA A 174 0.86 19.64 -1.18
C ALA A 174 1.87 20.09 -2.26
N ASP A 175 2.35 21.31 -2.19
CA ASP A 175 3.36 21.92 -3.06
C ASP A 175 4.80 21.68 -2.63
N ARG A 176 5.02 21.13 -1.41
CA ARG A 176 6.36 20.87 -0.88
C ARG A 176 6.97 19.63 -1.53
N GLN A 177 8.24 19.75 -1.93
CA GLN A 177 9.05 18.62 -2.40
C GLN A 177 9.44 17.68 -1.26
N PHE A 178 9.20 16.40 -1.43
CA PHE A 178 9.58 15.30 -0.55
C PHE A 178 10.50 14.34 -1.27
N ALA A 179 11.38 13.66 -0.54
CA ALA A 179 11.93 12.41 -0.99
C ALA A 179 10.79 11.39 -1.15
N VAL A 180 10.68 10.77 -2.32
CA VAL A 180 9.52 9.91 -2.64
C VAL A 180 9.89 8.44 -2.86
N GLY A 181 11.18 8.09 -2.74
CA GLY A 181 11.66 6.73 -2.99
C GLY A 181 11.10 6.20 -4.30
N SER A 182 10.73 4.93 -4.33
CA SER A 182 10.26 4.26 -5.55
C SER A 182 9.02 4.85 -6.24
N THR A 183 8.40 5.88 -5.70
CA THR A 183 7.32 6.59 -6.40
C THR A 183 7.83 7.27 -7.68
N PHE A 184 9.13 7.58 -7.78
CA PHE A 184 9.77 8.08 -9.01
C PHE A 184 9.50 7.20 -10.25
N LYS A 185 9.27 5.90 -10.06
CA LYS A 185 9.00 4.93 -11.14
C LYS A 185 7.77 5.27 -11.96
N LEU A 186 6.91 6.14 -11.45
CA LEU A 186 5.80 6.70 -12.21
C LEU A 186 6.28 7.54 -13.40
N TYR A 187 7.40 8.29 -13.28
CA TYR A 187 7.99 9.03 -14.41
C TYR A 187 8.52 8.08 -15.49
N VAL A 188 9.12 6.97 -15.07
CA VAL A 188 9.61 5.92 -16.00
C VAL A 188 8.43 5.27 -16.73
N LEU A 189 7.34 4.95 -16.02
CA LEU A 189 6.13 4.40 -16.61
C LEU A 189 5.48 5.38 -17.59
N ASP A 190 5.43 6.66 -17.25
CA ASP A 190 4.83 7.69 -18.10
C ASP A 190 5.63 7.89 -19.40
N GLU A 191 6.96 7.88 -19.34
CA GLU A 191 7.79 7.95 -20.55
C GLU A 191 7.63 6.70 -21.42
N LEU A 192 7.63 5.50 -20.81
CA LEU A 192 7.39 4.25 -21.54
C LEU A 192 6.02 4.30 -22.26
N ALA A 193 4.96 4.70 -21.55
CA ALA A 193 3.63 4.82 -22.12
C ALA A 193 3.59 5.86 -23.26
N ALA A 194 4.32 6.96 -23.13
CA ALA A 194 4.41 7.99 -24.15
C ALA A 194 5.16 7.52 -25.42
N GLU A 195 6.27 6.79 -25.28
CA GLU A 195 6.98 6.21 -26.44
C GLU A 195 6.12 5.17 -27.15
N ILE A 196 5.34 4.38 -26.41
CA ILE A 196 4.40 3.41 -27.00
C ILE A 196 3.25 4.13 -27.72
N ALA A 197 2.67 5.16 -27.12
CA ALA A 197 1.62 5.96 -27.76
C ALA A 197 2.12 6.65 -29.03
N ALA A 198 3.40 7.04 -29.07
CA ALA A 198 4.05 7.60 -30.25
C ALA A 198 4.44 6.54 -31.31
N GLY A 199 4.19 5.26 -31.07
CA GLY A 199 4.52 4.16 -31.99
C GLY A 199 6.01 3.81 -32.06
N LYS A 200 6.85 4.35 -31.16
CA LYS A 200 8.27 4.03 -31.11
C LYS A 200 8.52 2.61 -30.57
N ARG A 201 7.63 2.11 -29.71
CA ARG A 201 7.71 0.80 -29.05
C ARG A 201 6.33 0.17 -28.95
N ARG A 202 6.29 -1.11 -28.54
CA ARG A 202 5.06 -1.86 -28.23
C ARG A 202 5.22 -2.53 -26.88
N TRP A 203 4.14 -2.68 -26.14
CA TRP A 203 4.14 -3.41 -24.86
C TRP A 203 4.69 -4.84 -25.00
N SER A 204 4.50 -5.46 -26.16
CA SER A 204 4.98 -6.81 -26.49
C SER A 204 6.44 -6.88 -26.94
N ASP A 205 7.13 -5.76 -27.10
CA ASP A 205 8.54 -5.78 -27.48
C ASP A 205 9.37 -6.47 -26.41
N VAL A 206 10.22 -7.39 -26.84
CA VAL A 206 11.10 -8.19 -25.98
C VAL A 206 12.47 -7.51 -25.90
N VAL A 207 12.94 -7.29 -24.70
CA VAL A 207 14.25 -6.69 -24.40
C VAL A 207 15.00 -7.56 -23.41
N PRO A 208 16.35 -7.51 -23.37
CA PRO A 208 17.10 -8.18 -22.31
C PRO A 208 16.88 -7.51 -20.97
N LEU A 209 16.82 -8.28 -19.87
CA LEU A 209 16.94 -7.78 -18.50
C LEU A 209 18.40 -7.37 -18.26
N SER A 210 18.78 -6.23 -18.82
CA SER A 210 20.18 -5.80 -18.95
C SER A 210 20.79 -5.30 -17.65
N HIS A 211 19.96 -4.80 -16.73
CA HIS A 211 20.40 -4.17 -15.47
C HIS A 211 19.68 -4.82 -14.29
N LEU A 212 20.47 -5.54 -13.47
CA LEU A 212 20.06 -6.01 -12.16
C LEU A 212 20.36 -4.92 -11.13
N SER A 213 19.57 -4.84 -10.06
CA SER A 213 19.71 -3.80 -9.06
C SER A 213 19.57 -4.30 -7.63
N PHE A 214 20.04 -3.48 -6.68
CA PHE A 214 19.91 -3.71 -5.26
C PHE A 214 18.43 -3.63 -4.83
N SER A 215 18.05 -4.47 -3.88
CA SER A 215 16.67 -4.51 -3.33
C SER A 215 15.58 -4.75 -4.38
N SER A 216 15.88 -5.59 -5.39
CA SER A 216 14.88 -6.06 -6.36
C SER A 216 14.03 -7.18 -5.78
N ALA A 217 12.73 -7.19 -6.10
CA ALA A 217 11.79 -8.21 -5.64
C ALA A 217 11.61 -9.33 -6.67
N ALA A 218 11.24 -8.99 -7.92
CA ALA A 218 10.97 -9.97 -8.98
C ALA A 218 12.24 -10.43 -9.68
N THR A 219 13.21 -9.53 -9.92
CA THR A 219 14.39 -9.80 -10.75
C THR A 219 15.64 -10.22 -9.99
N ALA A 220 15.61 -10.26 -8.64
CA ALA A 220 16.78 -10.46 -7.77
C ALA A 220 17.65 -11.68 -8.14
N ASN A 221 17.03 -12.79 -8.55
CA ASN A 221 17.69 -14.05 -8.85
C ASN A 221 17.60 -14.45 -10.33
N TRP A 222 17.19 -13.53 -11.19
CA TRP A 222 17.08 -13.83 -12.61
C TRP A 222 18.45 -13.71 -13.30
N PRO A 223 18.75 -14.55 -14.28
CA PRO A 223 19.95 -14.38 -15.09
C PRO A 223 19.92 -13.05 -15.83
N LYS A 224 21.06 -12.35 -15.83
CA LYS A 224 21.22 -11.15 -16.66
C LYS A 224 20.94 -11.48 -18.12
N ASP A 225 20.40 -10.52 -18.85
CA ASP A 225 20.05 -10.60 -20.27
C ASP A 225 18.90 -11.59 -20.59
N THR A 226 18.17 -12.09 -19.58
CA THR A 226 16.94 -12.85 -19.81
C THR A 226 15.94 -12.03 -20.64
N PRO A 227 15.38 -12.60 -21.73
CA PRO A 227 14.40 -11.89 -22.55
C PRO A 227 13.09 -11.67 -21.79
N VAL A 228 12.64 -10.44 -21.71
CA VAL A 228 11.38 -10.03 -21.04
C VAL A 228 10.66 -9.00 -21.88
N THR A 229 9.32 -8.97 -21.80
CA THR A 229 8.54 -7.94 -22.49
C THR A 229 8.56 -6.61 -21.71
N LEU A 230 8.35 -5.50 -22.42
CA LEU A 230 8.19 -4.18 -21.78
C LEU A 230 7.00 -4.17 -20.80
N GLN A 231 5.91 -4.89 -21.14
CA GLN A 231 4.78 -5.08 -20.22
C GLN A 231 5.21 -5.76 -18.91
N THR A 232 6.02 -6.82 -19.00
CA THR A 232 6.50 -7.55 -17.81
C THR A 232 7.37 -6.65 -16.93
N LEU A 233 8.29 -5.90 -17.55
CA LEU A 233 9.13 -4.95 -16.80
C LEU A 233 8.29 -3.87 -16.12
N ALA A 234 7.31 -3.27 -16.83
CA ALA A 234 6.41 -2.28 -16.24
C ALA A 234 5.59 -2.85 -15.07
N ASN A 235 5.04 -4.07 -15.24
CA ASN A 235 4.29 -4.75 -14.19
C ASN A 235 5.14 -4.99 -12.93
N TRP A 236 6.37 -5.48 -13.07
CA TRP A 236 7.28 -5.70 -11.94
C TRP A 236 7.73 -4.38 -11.30
N MET A 237 8.14 -3.40 -12.14
CA MET A 237 8.55 -2.08 -11.65
C MET A 237 7.48 -1.41 -10.79
N ILE A 238 6.21 -1.54 -11.15
CA ILE A 238 5.10 -0.89 -10.46
C ILE A 238 4.56 -1.75 -9.33
N SER A 239 4.14 -3.00 -9.59
CA SER A 239 3.36 -3.80 -8.64
C SER A 239 4.15 -4.29 -7.43
N VAL A 240 5.41 -4.65 -7.62
CA VAL A 240 6.34 -5.09 -6.56
C VAL A 240 7.52 -4.16 -6.39
N SER A 241 7.48 -3.02 -7.07
CA SER A 241 8.51 -1.97 -6.98
C SER A 241 9.92 -2.45 -7.35
N ASP A 242 10.04 -3.37 -8.32
CA ASP A 242 11.32 -3.99 -8.70
C ASP A 242 12.31 -2.96 -9.25
N ASN A 243 13.52 -2.95 -8.69
CA ASN A 243 14.57 -2.00 -9.06
C ASN A 243 15.34 -2.42 -10.32
N GLY A 244 15.53 -3.72 -10.54
CA GLY A 244 16.17 -4.20 -11.77
C GLY A 244 15.32 -3.93 -13.01
N ALA A 245 14.00 -4.09 -12.90
CA ALA A 245 13.07 -3.70 -13.95
C ALA A 245 13.09 -2.19 -14.19
N ALA A 246 13.17 -1.37 -13.12
CA ALA A 246 13.28 0.08 -13.25
C ALA A 246 14.57 0.50 -13.94
N ASP A 247 15.73 0.00 -13.50
CA ASP A 247 17.02 0.36 -14.08
C ASP A 247 17.14 -0.09 -15.53
N THR A 248 16.62 -1.30 -15.88
CA THR A 248 16.55 -1.75 -17.27
C THR A 248 15.72 -0.78 -18.13
N LEU A 249 14.56 -0.31 -17.63
CA LEU A 249 13.73 0.67 -18.36
C LEU A 249 14.38 2.05 -18.43
N ILE A 250 15.03 2.53 -17.36
CA ILE A 250 15.75 3.82 -17.38
C ILE A 250 16.84 3.82 -18.44
N HIS A 251 17.65 2.76 -18.52
CA HIS A 251 18.69 2.65 -19.55
C HIS A 251 18.12 2.51 -20.96
N LEU A 252 16.98 1.81 -21.12
CA LEU A 252 16.33 1.63 -22.41
C LEU A 252 15.71 2.93 -22.96
N LEU A 253 15.04 3.69 -22.10
CA LEU A 253 14.37 4.93 -22.46
C LEU A 253 15.34 6.12 -22.57
N GLY A 254 16.40 6.06 -21.77
CA GLY A 254 17.36 7.15 -21.63
C GLY A 254 16.94 8.17 -20.58
N ARG A 255 17.89 8.56 -19.76
CA ARG A 255 17.76 9.53 -18.67
C ARG A 255 17.16 10.86 -19.15
N ASP A 256 17.64 11.40 -20.29
CA ASP A 256 17.18 12.68 -20.84
C ASP A 256 15.72 12.67 -21.24
N ALA A 257 15.22 11.54 -21.77
CA ALA A 257 13.79 11.39 -22.10
C ALA A 257 12.91 11.41 -20.86
N ILE A 258 13.34 10.71 -19.79
CA ILE A 258 12.61 10.67 -18.51
C ILE A 258 12.62 12.06 -17.84
N GLU A 259 13.76 12.79 -17.88
CA GLU A 259 13.85 14.18 -17.38
C GLU A 259 12.93 15.12 -18.16
N ALA A 260 12.91 15.01 -19.48
CA ALA A 260 11.99 15.79 -20.33
C ALA A 260 10.52 15.47 -20.00
N ARG A 261 10.23 14.18 -19.77
CA ARG A 261 8.89 13.72 -19.36
C ARG A 261 8.49 14.29 -18.02
N MET A 262 9.38 14.23 -17.02
CA MET A 262 9.15 14.78 -15.69
C MET A 262 8.82 16.28 -15.72
N ARG A 263 9.56 17.05 -16.54
CA ARG A 263 9.26 18.49 -16.77
C ARG A 263 7.90 18.69 -17.44
N ALA A 264 7.59 17.88 -18.45
CA ALA A 264 6.32 17.94 -19.16
C ALA A 264 5.12 17.54 -18.28
N ALA A 265 5.30 16.62 -17.33
CA ALA A 265 4.30 16.24 -16.33
C ALA A 265 4.14 17.29 -15.21
N GLY A 266 4.95 18.36 -15.23
CA GLY A 266 4.82 19.50 -14.33
C GLY A 266 5.45 19.30 -12.95
N ASN A 267 6.56 18.51 -12.83
CA ASN A 267 7.33 18.50 -11.59
C ASN A 267 7.77 19.93 -11.26
N SER A 268 7.52 20.36 -10.00
CA SER A 268 7.69 21.75 -9.58
C SER A 268 9.16 22.14 -9.39
N ASP A 269 10.05 21.16 -9.15
CA ASP A 269 11.51 21.38 -9.08
C ASP A 269 12.28 20.21 -9.72
N PRO A 270 12.29 20.14 -11.06
CA PRO A 270 12.95 19.04 -11.77
C PRO A 270 14.47 19.03 -11.60
N SER A 271 15.10 20.11 -11.18
CA SER A 271 16.55 20.17 -10.96
C SER A 271 17.00 19.21 -9.84
N ARG A 272 16.15 18.98 -8.84
CA ARG A 272 16.43 18.01 -7.76
C ARG A 272 16.50 16.55 -8.25
N ASN A 273 16.04 16.27 -9.46
CA ASN A 273 16.06 14.95 -10.08
C ASN A 273 16.94 14.91 -11.35
N THR A 274 17.79 15.91 -11.56
CA THR A 274 18.67 16.00 -12.72
C THR A 274 20.12 15.96 -12.27
N PRO A 275 20.93 14.96 -12.69
CA PRO A 275 20.57 13.84 -13.59
C PRO A 275 19.63 12.84 -12.92
N PHE A 276 18.71 12.29 -13.71
CA PHE A 276 17.78 11.27 -13.22
C PHE A 276 18.54 9.97 -12.94
N LEU A 277 18.75 9.64 -11.67
CA LEU A 277 19.56 8.51 -11.25
C LEU A 277 18.86 7.16 -11.51
N THR A 278 19.65 6.13 -11.82
CA THR A 278 19.22 4.74 -11.66
C THR A 278 19.20 4.36 -10.19
N THR A 279 18.53 3.27 -9.83
CA THR A 279 18.50 2.83 -8.44
C THR A 279 19.88 2.36 -7.97
N VAL A 280 20.66 1.71 -8.82
CA VAL A 280 22.06 1.32 -8.51
C VAL A 280 22.94 2.53 -8.26
N GLU A 281 22.86 3.57 -9.08
CA GLU A 281 23.63 4.81 -8.90
C GLU A 281 23.30 5.48 -7.55
N ALA A 282 22.00 5.63 -7.25
CA ALA A 282 21.55 6.21 -5.99
C ALA A 282 22.03 5.41 -4.78
N PHE A 283 21.85 4.08 -4.79
CA PHE A 283 22.28 3.22 -3.68
C PHE A 283 23.80 3.17 -3.55
N ALA A 284 24.56 3.12 -4.65
CA ALA A 284 26.01 3.16 -4.59
C ALA A 284 26.51 4.49 -3.97
N LEU A 285 25.98 5.63 -4.42
CA LEU A 285 26.34 6.94 -3.87
C LEU A 285 25.97 7.09 -2.39
N LYS A 286 24.84 6.53 -1.95
CA LYS A 286 24.43 6.54 -0.54
C LYS A 286 25.31 5.65 0.35
N GLY A 287 25.96 4.63 -0.22
CA GLY A 287 26.83 3.71 0.50
C GLY A 287 28.12 4.37 1.04
N ASN A 288 28.81 3.68 1.95
CA ASN A 288 30.05 4.19 2.54
C ASN A 288 31.24 4.13 1.58
N ASN A 289 31.17 3.26 0.54
CA ASN A 289 32.23 3.06 -0.44
C ASN A 289 32.52 4.31 -1.31
N PHE A 290 31.56 5.23 -1.42
CA PHE A 290 31.63 6.39 -2.32
C PHE A 290 31.48 7.74 -1.61
N THR A 291 31.97 7.89 -0.39
CA THR A 291 31.85 9.11 0.41
C THR A 291 32.37 10.35 -0.34
N ASP A 292 33.56 10.29 -0.96
CA ASP A 292 34.14 11.41 -1.70
C ASP A 292 33.36 11.73 -2.98
N LEU A 293 32.90 10.68 -3.69
CA LEU A 293 32.10 10.83 -4.90
C LEU A 293 30.76 11.47 -4.60
N ARG A 294 30.09 10.99 -3.54
CA ARG A 294 28.85 11.58 -3.02
C ARG A 294 29.02 13.06 -2.66
N GLY A 295 30.10 13.41 -1.92
CA GLY A 295 30.38 14.80 -1.59
C GLY A 295 30.51 15.71 -2.80
N LYS A 296 31.17 15.23 -3.86
CA LYS A 296 31.27 15.94 -5.13
C LYS A 296 29.92 16.01 -5.88
N PHE A 297 29.15 14.94 -5.82
CA PHE A 297 27.83 14.88 -6.45
C PHE A 297 26.88 15.90 -5.80
N THR A 298 26.75 15.88 -4.49
CA THR A 298 25.83 16.77 -3.76
C THR A 298 26.26 18.24 -3.78
N ALA A 299 27.52 18.55 -4.03
CA ALA A 299 28.04 19.91 -4.17
C ALA A 299 28.00 20.45 -5.62
N GLY A 300 27.79 19.56 -6.62
CA GLY A 300 27.79 19.92 -8.03
C GLY A 300 26.44 20.45 -8.51
N ASP A 301 26.48 21.24 -9.60
CA ASP A 301 25.31 21.52 -10.43
C ASP A 301 24.93 20.32 -11.33
N ASP A 302 23.80 20.40 -12.02
CA ASP A 302 23.28 19.34 -12.89
C ASP A 302 24.35 18.83 -13.91
N ALA A 303 25.12 19.74 -14.49
CA ALA A 303 26.16 19.39 -15.48
C ALA A 303 27.32 18.64 -14.83
N ALA A 304 27.78 19.10 -13.65
CA ALA A 304 28.85 18.46 -12.89
C ALA A 304 28.40 17.09 -12.37
N GLN A 305 27.16 16.96 -11.88
CA GLN A 305 26.57 15.72 -11.42
C GLN A 305 26.48 14.69 -12.58
N ARG A 306 26.01 15.10 -13.76
CA ARG A 306 25.93 14.25 -14.95
C ARG A 306 27.33 13.76 -15.36
N LYS A 307 28.28 14.67 -15.48
CA LYS A 307 29.68 14.33 -15.79
C LYS A 307 30.27 13.35 -14.78
N LEU A 308 29.93 13.51 -13.51
CA LEU A 308 30.40 12.64 -12.45
C LEU A 308 29.82 11.24 -12.58
N ILE A 309 28.50 11.09 -12.83
CA ILE A 309 27.85 9.79 -13.05
C ILE A 309 28.46 9.11 -14.28
N ASP A 310 28.52 9.80 -15.42
CA ASP A 310 29.03 9.25 -16.67
C ASP A 310 30.53 8.83 -16.55
N GLY A 311 31.34 9.65 -15.86
CA GLY A 311 32.75 9.39 -15.64
C GLY A 311 33.05 8.27 -14.62
N ASN A 312 32.06 7.77 -13.89
CA ASN A 312 32.20 6.69 -12.91
C ASN A 312 31.17 5.54 -13.11
N ALA A 313 30.60 5.43 -14.30
CA ALA A 313 29.60 4.40 -14.60
C ALA A 313 30.14 2.97 -14.37
N ASP A 314 31.45 2.74 -14.56
CA ASP A 314 32.13 1.48 -14.26
C ASP A 314 32.22 1.15 -12.77
N LYS A 315 32.07 2.16 -11.89
CA LYS A 315 32.12 2.01 -10.43
C LYS A 315 30.73 1.99 -9.79
N LEU A 316 29.78 2.75 -10.35
CA LEU A 316 28.39 2.84 -9.86
C LEU A 316 27.57 1.64 -10.34
N ILE A 317 28.00 0.45 -9.93
CA ILE A 317 27.43 -0.86 -10.32
C ILE A 317 26.93 -1.62 -9.09
N LEU A 318 26.07 -2.60 -9.29
CA LEU A 318 25.44 -3.40 -8.22
C LEU A 318 26.48 -4.03 -7.27
N GLY A 319 27.60 -4.54 -7.80
CA GLY A 319 28.67 -5.15 -6.99
C GLY A 319 29.35 -4.21 -6.00
N ASN A 320 29.20 -2.90 -6.16
CA ASN A 320 29.77 -1.87 -5.31
C ASN A 320 28.75 -1.20 -4.38
N VAL A 321 27.49 -1.66 -4.37
CA VAL A 321 26.48 -1.16 -3.42
C VAL A 321 26.76 -1.72 -2.03
N ASP A 322 26.98 -0.84 -1.05
CA ASP A 322 27.15 -1.19 0.35
C ASP A 322 25.77 -1.36 1.03
N GLY A 323 25.19 -2.57 0.90
CA GLY A 323 23.86 -2.88 1.46
C GLY A 323 23.79 -2.77 2.98
N VAL A 324 24.89 -2.94 3.70
CA VAL A 324 24.94 -2.87 5.17
C VAL A 324 24.70 -1.45 5.66
N SER A 325 25.12 -0.46 4.90
CA SER A 325 24.94 0.96 5.29
C SER A 325 23.47 1.37 5.40
N PHE A 326 22.55 0.63 4.77
CA PHE A 326 21.09 0.90 4.84
C PHE A 326 20.39 0.30 6.06
N THR A 327 21.09 -0.40 6.93
CA THR A 327 20.50 -0.97 8.16
C THR A 327 20.47 0.02 9.33
N ALA A 328 21.21 1.12 9.26
CA ALA A 328 21.45 2.03 10.38
C ALA A 328 20.45 3.20 10.50
N GLY A 329 19.52 3.36 9.56
CA GLY A 329 18.55 4.48 9.56
C GLY A 329 18.60 5.33 8.29
N PRO A 330 17.95 6.51 8.29
CA PRO A 330 17.90 7.40 7.12
C PRO A 330 19.28 7.87 6.64
N ARG A 331 19.43 7.93 5.31
CA ARG A 331 20.70 8.34 4.70
C ARG A 331 20.47 9.29 3.54
N PHE A 332 20.92 10.54 3.69
CA PHE A 332 20.94 11.55 2.63
C PHE A 332 19.58 11.77 1.93
N ILE A 333 18.48 11.57 2.66
CA ILE A 333 17.12 11.66 2.10
C ILE A 333 16.77 13.08 1.64
N ASP A 334 17.46 14.10 2.12
CA ASP A 334 17.22 15.50 1.74
C ASP A 334 18.02 15.94 0.51
N SER A 335 19.05 15.17 0.12
CA SER A 335 20.02 15.59 -0.91
C SER A 335 20.31 14.56 -2.00
N LEU A 336 20.03 13.29 -1.76
CA LEU A 336 20.33 12.20 -2.68
C LEU A 336 19.14 11.23 -2.73
N GLU A 337 18.10 11.62 -3.43
CA GLU A 337 16.83 10.93 -3.59
C GLU A 337 16.16 11.36 -4.90
N TRP A 338 14.98 10.81 -5.16
CA TRP A 338 14.04 11.36 -6.14
C TRP A 338 13.01 12.19 -5.39
N PHE A 339 12.72 13.37 -5.93
CA PHE A 339 11.90 14.36 -5.26
C PHE A 339 10.65 14.73 -6.06
N ALA A 340 9.54 14.81 -5.36
CA ALA A 340 8.29 15.31 -5.91
C ALA A 340 7.39 15.83 -4.78
N SER A 341 6.53 16.78 -5.09
CA SER A 341 5.45 17.18 -4.19
C SER A 341 4.23 16.26 -4.38
N PRO A 342 3.30 16.20 -3.40
CA PRO A 342 2.00 15.56 -3.59
C PRO A 342 1.27 16.06 -4.86
N ASP A 343 1.33 17.35 -5.16
CA ASP A 343 0.77 17.95 -6.37
C ASP A 343 1.44 17.44 -7.65
N ASP A 344 2.78 17.30 -7.66
CA ASP A 344 3.53 16.78 -8.80
C ASP A 344 3.09 15.35 -9.13
N ILE A 345 2.99 14.50 -8.12
CA ILE A 345 2.58 13.11 -8.31
C ILE A 345 1.10 13.02 -8.74
N ALA A 346 0.25 13.88 -8.21
CA ALA A 346 -1.15 13.94 -8.65
C ALA A 346 -1.25 14.27 -10.14
N ARG A 347 -0.53 15.30 -10.61
CA ARG A 347 -0.47 15.66 -12.04
C ARG A 347 0.05 14.49 -12.88
N LEU A 348 1.10 13.84 -12.44
CA LEU A 348 1.68 12.68 -13.13
C LEU A 348 0.70 11.50 -13.26
N MET A 349 -0.04 11.16 -12.20
CA MET A 349 -1.05 10.10 -12.26
C MET A 349 -2.22 10.45 -13.17
N ILE A 350 -2.61 11.72 -13.23
CA ILE A 350 -3.62 12.22 -14.18
C ILE A 350 -3.11 12.14 -15.61
N ASP A 351 -1.86 12.47 -15.85
CA ASP A 351 -1.22 12.39 -17.17
C ASP A 351 -1.17 10.94 -17.67
N LEU A 352 -0.79 10.01 -16.82
CA LEU A 352 -0.85 8.56 -17.10
C LEU A 352 -2.26 8.10 -17.47
N ARG A 353 -3.28 8.54 -16.72
CA ARG A 353 -4.69 8.22 -17.03
C ARG A 353 -5.10 8.82 -18.37
N ARG A 354 -4.76 10.09 -18.63
CA ARG A 354 -5.11 10.81 -19.88
C ARG A 354 -4.52 10.16 -21.12
N ARG A 355 -3.33 9.57 -21.02
CA ARG A 355 -2.71 8.83 -22.14
C ARG A 355 -3.54 7.62 -22.56
N GLY A 356 -4.44 7.13 -21.70
CA GLY A 356 -5.36 6.06 -22.01
C GLY A 356 -4.67 4.70 -22.27
N SER A 357 -3.43 4.52 -21.81
CA SER A 357 -2.75 3.23 -21.93
C SER A 357 -3.36 2.23 -20.95
N GLU A 358 -4.15 1.30 -21.48
CA GLU A 358 -4.77 0.23 -20.70
C GLU A 358 -3.72 -0.57 -19.91
N GLN A 359 -2.58 -0.85 -20.53
CA GLN A 359 -1.51 -1.63 -19.91
C GLN A 359 -0.81 -0.87 -18.78
N ALA A 360 -0.57 0.44 -18.94
CA ALA A 360 0.00 1.26 -17.87
C ALA A 360 -0.96 1.37 -16.67
N MET A 361 -2.25 1.57 -16.95
CA MET A 361 -3.29 1.59 -15.91
C MET A 361 -3.44 0.22 -15.24
N ALA A 362 -3.37 -0.88 -16.01
CA ALA A 362 -3.39 -2.24 -15.46
C ALA A 362 -2.18 -2.50 -14.53
N ALA A 363 -0.98 -2.06 -14.91
CA ALA A 363 0.21 -2.20 -14.07
C ALA A 363 0.04 -1.51 -12.70
N LEU A 364 -0.56 -0.31 -12.67
CA LEU A 364 -0.88 0.41 -11.42
C LEU A 364 -1.90 -0.34 -10.55
N ALA A 365 -2.83 -1.07 -11.15
CA ALA A 365 -3.93 -1.74 -10.46
C ALA A 365 -3.60 -3.15 -9.95
N ILE A 366 -2.45 -3.75 -10.31
CA ILE A 366 -2.05 -5.09 -9.85
C ILE A 366 -1.97 -5.16 -8.32
N ASN A 367 -1.44 -4.10 -7.69
CA ASN A 367 -1.29 -4.03 -6.24
C ASN A 367 -1.70 -2.63 -5.76
N ASN A 368 -2.80 -2.53 -5.04
CA ASN A 368 -3.32 -1.24 -4.54
C ASN A 368 -2.65 -0.74 -3.24
N GLY A 369 -1.71 -1.49 -2.69
CA GLY A 369 -0.95 -1.13 -1.48
C GLY A 369 -1.73 -1.12 -0.16
N LEU A 370 -3.06 -1.11 -0.18
CA LEU A 370 -3.94 -1.00 0.99
C LEU A 370 -4.87 -2.20 1.20
N GLY A 371 -4.86 -3.15 0.25
CA GLY A 371 -5.64 -4.38 0.33
C GLY A 371 -7.09 -4.27 -0.20
N PRO A 372 -7.84 -5.39 -0.19
CA PRO A 372 -9.12 -5.49 -0.89
C PRO A 372 -10.23 -4.64 -0.29
N VAL A 373 -10.25 -4.44 1.04
CA VAL A 373 -11.28 -3.63 1.70
C VAL A 373 -11.17 -2.15 1.29
N ALA A 374 -9.95 -1.63 1.20
CA ALA A 374 -9.74 -0.26 0.73
C ALA A 374 -10.12 -0.08 -0.75
N ALA A 375 -10.04 -1.16 -1.54
CA ALA A 375 -10.42 -1.16 -2.95
C ALA A 375 -11.95 -1.30 -3.19
N GLU A 376 -12.71 -1.76 -2.21
CA GLU A 376 -14.13 -2.08 -2.39
C GLU A 376 -14.97 -0.92 -2.97
N PRO A 377 -14.84 0.35 -2.52
CA PRO A 377 -15.62 1.47 -3.06
C PRO A 377 -15.21 1.90 -4.48
N TRP A 378 -14.14 1.34 -5.04
CA TRP A 378 -13.53 1.80 -6.28
C TRP A 378 -13.73 0.77 -7.40
N SER A 379 -14.15 1.22 -8.59
CA SER A 379 -14.19 0.39 -9.81
C SER A 379 -12.79 0.18 -10.39
N TYR A 380 -11.91 1.15 -10.15
CA TYR A 380 -10.47 1.10 -10.43
C TYR A 380 -9.72 1.69 -9.24
N LEU A 381 -8.62 1.09 -8.86
CA LEU A 381 -7.71 1.63 -7.86
C LEU A 381 -6.27 1.29 -8.25
N GLY A 382 -5.58 2.26 -8.82
CA GLY A 382 -4.15 2.21 -9.14
C GLY A 382 -3.30 2.77 -8.01
N TYR A 383 -2.11 2.22 -7.84
CA TYR A 383 -1.19 2.57 -6.76
C TYR A 383 0.27 2.52 -7.19
N LYS A 384 1.04 3.43 -6.63
CA LYS A 384 2.50 3.31 -6.54
C LYS A 384 2.97 3.93 -5.24
N GLY A 385 3.75 3.16 -4.49
CA GLY A 385 4.43 3.64 -3.28
C GLY A 385 5.93 3.69 -3.43
N GLY A 386 6.57 4.41 -2.52
CA GLY A 386 8.01 4.45 -2.36
C GLY A 386 8.38 4.49 -0.89
N SER A 387 9.43 3.76 -0.53
CA SER A 387 9.93 3.73 0.85
C SER A 387 11.41 3.45 0.91
N GLU A 388 12.05 4.07 1.87
CA GLU A 388 13.33 3.68 2.45
C GLU A 388 13.37 4.16 3.91
N ASN A 389 14.48 3.95 4.59
CA ASN A 389 14.63 4.47 5.96
C ASN A 389 14.39 5.97 5.98
N GLY A 390 13.43 6.42 6.77
CA GLY A 390 13.04 7.83 6.88
C GLY A 390 12.18 8.38 5.73
N VAL A 391 11.81 7.57 4.74
CA VAL A 391 10.99 7.98 3.58
C VAL A 391 9.82 7.05 3.40
N LEU A 392 8.62 7.62 3.26
CA LEU A 392 7.43 6.88 2.84
C LEU A 392 6.55 7.78 1.97
N SER A 393 6.23 7.31 0.77
CA SER A 393 5.33 7.97 -0.17
C SER A 393 4.27 6.98 -0.65
N MET A 394 3.02 7.42 -0.74
CA MET A 394 1.89 6.63 -1.22
C MET A 394 1.06 7.46 -2.19
N SER A 395 0.76 6.89 -3.33
CA SER A 395 0.05 7.58 -4.42
C SER A 395 -1.00 6.66 -5.00
N LEU A 396 -2.26 7.09 -4.94
CA LEU A 396 -3.42 6.34 -5.39
C LEU A 396 -4.23 7.15 -6.39
N LEU A 397 -4.72 6.49 -7.42
CA LEU A 397 -5.67 7.02 -8.38
C LEU A 397 -6.87 6.08 -8.44
N GLY A 398 -8.05 6.56 -8.07
CA GLY A 398 -9.25 5.74 -7.95
C GLY A 398 -10.42 6.27 -8.77
N GLN A 399 -11.21 5.37 -9.36
CA GLN A 399 -12.52 5.68 -9.91
C GLN A 399 -13.59 5.16 -8.96
N ARG A 400 -14.37 6.07 -8.39
CA ARG A 400 -15.41 5.74 -7.40
C ARG A 400 -16.59 5.01 -8.05
N LYS A 401 -17.03 3.88 -7.46
CA LYS A 401 -18.14 3.09 -8.01
C LYS A 401 -19.48 3.84 -8.00
N ALA A 402 -19.71 4.66 -6.98
CA ALA A 402 -21.00 5.29 -6.74
C ALA A 402 -21.41 6.25 -7.87
N ASP A 403 -20.46 6.96 -8.49
CA ASP A 403 -20.72 8.02 -9.46
C ASP A 403 -19.75 8.06 -10.65
N GLY A 404 -18.78 7.14 -10.67
CA GLY A 404 -17.77 7.06 -11.74
C GLY A 404 -16.72 8.18 -11.71
N LYS A 405 -16.72 9.04 -10.71
CA LYS A 405 -15.75 10.13 -10.58
C LYS A 405 -14.37 9.63 -10.21
N TRP A 406 -13.36 10.35 -10.67
CA TRP A 406 -11.97 10.05 -10.39
C TRP A 406 -11.43 10.90 -9.24
N PHE A 407 -10.60 10.27 -8.43
CA PHE A 407 -9.93 10.88 -7.28
C PHE A 407 -8.46 10.51 -7.29
N VAL A 408 -7.64 11.42 -6.80
CA VAL A 408 -6.24 11.17 -6.51
C VAL A 408 -5.98 11.43 -5.04
N VAL A 409 -5.23 10.51 -4.40
CA VAL A 409 -4.74 10.65 -3.03
C VAL A 409 -3.24 10.42 -3.07
N THR A 410 -2.48 11.46 -2.79
CA THR A 410 -1.02 11.41 -2.72
C THR A 410 -0.56 11.89 -1.35
N ALA A 411 0.39 11.19 -0.74
CA ALA A 411 0.91 11.55 0.57
C ALA A 411 2.38 11.14 0.68
N SER A 412 3.17 11.96 1.38
CA SER A 412 4.58 11.69 1.64
C SER A 412 4.93 12.07 3.07
N TRP A 413 5.79 11.26 3.71
CA TRP A 413 6.34 11.49 5.03
C TRP A 413 7.84 11.26 5.01
N ASN A 414 8.61 12.29 5.41
CA ASN A 414 10.06 12.23 5.52
C ASN A 414 10.49 12.54 6.96
N ASN A 415 11.45 11.76 7.46
CA ASN A 415 12.13 12.02 8.72
C ASN A 415 13.61 11.67 8.56
N ALA A 416 14.47 12.67 8.57
CA ALA A 416 15.91 12.51 8.41
C ALA A 416 16.61 11.89 9.63
N ASP A 417 15.96 11.92 10.80
CA ASP A 417 16.53 11.51 12.08
C ASP A 417 16.14 10.09 12.50
N ALA A 418 15.03 9.56 11.97
CA ALA A 418 14.48 8.26 12.37
C ALA A 418 13.69 7.59 11.25
N ASN A 419 13.52 6.28 11.36
CA ASN A 419 12.64 5.54 10.49
C ASN A 419 11.18 5.97 10.68
N VAL A 420 10.43 5.98 9.57
CA VAL A 420 8.99 6.27 9.57
C VAL A 420 8.19 4.98 9.75
N ASP A 421 7.07 5.06 10.49
CA ASP A 421 6.19 3.92 10.74
C ASP A 421 5.23 3.72 9.56
N THR A 422 5.47 2.67 8.79
CA THR A 422 4.67 2.32 7.62
C THR A 422 3.22 2.02 7.99
N ALA A 423 2.95 1.37 9.13
CA ALA A 423 1.58 1.01 9.51
C ALA A 423 0.77 2.25 9.89
N VAL A 424 1.38 3.16 10.65
CA VAL A 424 0.75 4.45 11.02
C VAL A 424 0.41 5.25 9.78
N PHE A 425 1.38 5.46 8.88
CA PHE A 425 1.14 6.29 7.70
C PHE A 425 0.17 5.66 6.69
N SER A 426 0.30 4.36 6.44
CA SER A 426 -0.66 3.64 5.57
C SER A 426 -2.08 3.70 6.13
N GLY A 427 -2.25 3.64 7.45
CA GLY A 427 -3.54 3.82 8.12
C GLY A 427 -4.15 5.21 7.88
N LEU A 428 -3.33 6.26 7.98
CA LEU A 428 -3.77 7.64 7.69
C LEU A 428 -4.17 7.82 6.21
N VAL A 429 -3.36 7.30 5.28
CA VAL A 429 -3.67 7.35 3.85
C VAL A 429 -4.93 6.54 3.50
N ALA A 430 -5.11 5.36 4.11
CA ALA A 430 -6.34 4.58 3.94
C ALA A 430 -7.58 5.34 4.41
N ARG A 431 -7.48 6.12 5.48
CA ARG A 431 -8.57 7.00 5.96
C ARG A 431 -8.85 8.15 5.00
N LEU A 432 -7.81 8.80 4.45
CA LEU A 432 -7.99 9.81 3.39
C LEU A 432 -8.73 9.21 2.18
N LEU A 433 -8.32 8.02 1.73
CA LEU A 433 -8.96 7.31 0.63
C LEU A 433 -10.42 6.95 0.94
N ALA A 434 -10.70 6.46 2.16
CA ALA A 434 -12.06 6.12 2.60
C ALA A 434 -12.97 7.35 2.70
N LEU A 435 -12.45 8.51 3.09
CA LEU A 435 -13.17 9.78 3.12
C LEU A 435 -13.46 10.28 1.70
N ALA A 436 -12.55 10.09 0.74
CA ALA A 436 -12.76 10.42 -0.67
C ALA A 436 -13.79 9.49 -1.35
N ALA A 437 -14.03 8.31 -0.78
CA ALA A 437 -15.02 7.35 -1.28
C ALA A 437 -16.46 7.65 -0.85
N LYS A 438 -16.67 8.55 0.12
CA LYS A 438 -18.00 9.02 0.56
C LYS A 438 -18.54 10.10 -0.38
#